data_8bf27154c62c401de87df0bfc06a8f41
#
_entry.id   8bf27154c62c401de87df0bfc06a8f41
#
_cell.length_a   1.000
_cell.length_b   1.000
_cell.length_c   1.000
_cell.angle_alpha   90.00
_cell.angle_beta   90.00
_cell.angle_gamma   90.00
#
_symmetry.space_group_name_H-M   'P 1'
#
loop_
_entity.id
_entity.type
_entity.pdbx_description
1 polymer ?
#
loop_
_entity_poly.entity_id
_entity_poly.type
_entity_poly.pdbx_seq_one_letter_code
_entity_poly.pdbx_strand_id
1 'polypeptide(L)'
;SSDLKAVPIIVDAKTQYTAACNAVETLLVNRKIAEKFLPVLKKALEENHVKVRGTREVAEIIPCEVMEEDAFDTEYLDLVISVKLVDSAQEAVEHINRFGSHHTDCIITENRESALAFMQLVDSAGVYQNCSTRFADGFRYGFGAEVGISTGKIHARGPVGLEGLVTYKYKLFGSGQTVGEYADGTKQFHFKDLEA
;
A
#
# COMPACT_ATOMS: atom_id res chain seq x y z
N SER A 1 4.20 -18.28 -14.13
CA SER A 1 4.39 -18.39 -12.68
C SER A 1 4.44 -16.97 -12.08
N SER A 2 4.16 -16.84 -10.81
CA SER A 2 4.26 -15.56 -10.07
C SER A 2 5.64 -14.94 -10.20
N ASP A 3 6.68 -15.74 -10.26
CA ASP A 3 8.09 -15.30 -10.34
C ASP A 3 8.37 -14.46 -11.60
N LEU A 4 7.75 -14.82 -12.74
CA LEU A 4 7.91 -14.07 -13.99
C LEU A 4 7.20 -12.70 -13.97
N LYS A 5 6.11 -12.58 -13.18
CA LYS A 5 5.40 -11.31 -13.00
C LYS A 5 6.11 -10.41 -11.98
N ALA A 6 6.74 -11.00 -10.97
CA ALA A 6 7.34 -10.26 -9.86
C ALA A 6 8.45 -9.32 -10.33
N VAL A 7 9.35 -9.80 -11.18
CA VAL A 7 10.52 -9.01 -11.62
C VAL A 7 10.10 -7.69 -12.29
N PRO A 8 9.27 -7.67 -13.34
CA PRO A 8 8.87 -6.41 -13.98
C PRO A 8 8.05 -5.50 -13.04
N ILE A 9 7.23 -6.05 -12.15
CA ILE A 9 6.48 -5.26 -11.17
C ILE A 9 7.43 -4.55 -10.19
N ILE A 10 8.43 -5.25 -9.67
CA ILE A 10 9.40 -4.69 -8.72
C ILE A 10 10.29 -3.64 -9.40
N VAL A 11 10.78 -3.93 -10.61
CA VAL A 11 11.59 -2.98 -11.37
C VAL A 11 10.79 -1.71 -11.66
N ASP A 12 9.55 -1.82 -12.16
CA ASP A 12 8.69 -0.66 -12.39
C ASP A 12 8.42 0.12 -11.10
N ALA A 13 8.06 -0.59 -10.02
CA ALA A 13 7.76 0.05 -8.74
C ALA A 13 8.94 0.83 -8.15
N LYS A 14 10.19 0.47 -8.50
CA LYS A 14 11.39 1.19 -8.06
C LYS A 14 11.86 2.24 -9.05
N THR A 15 11.80 1.99 -10.34
CA THR A 15 12.53 2.79 -11.34
C THR A 15 11.67 3.79 -12.10
N GLN A 16 10.35 3.62 -12.14
CA GLN A 16 9.45 4.49 -12.88
C GLN A 16 9.53 5.94 -12.39
N TYR A 17 9.65 6.15 -11.08
CA TYR A 17 9.98 7.43 -10.46
C TYR A 17 10.43 7.24 -9.02
N THR A 18 11.73 7.27 -8.77
CA THR A 18 12.37 6.89 -7.49
C THR A 18 12.04 7.83 -6.33
N ALA A 19 11.85 9.11 -6.61
CA ALA A 19 11.58 10.13 -5.61
C ALA A 19 10.09 10.25 -5.23
N ALA A 20 9.24 9.36 -5.75
CA ALA A 20 7.83 9.34 -5.36
C ALA A 20 7.61 8.52 -4.10
N CYS A 21 6.76 9.02 -3.21
CA CYS A 21 6.42 8.39 -1.92
C CYS A 21 5.81 6.98 -2.01
N ASN A 22 5.38 6.56 -3.21
CA ASN A 22 4.88 5.22 -3.49
C ASN A 22 5.87 4.35 -4.29
N ALA A 23 7.11 4.79 -4.47
CA ALA A 23 8.17 3.92 -4.98
C ALA A 23 8.49 2.83 -3.94
N VAL A 24 8.78 1.61 -4.41
CA VAL A 24 9.12 0.52 -3.48
C VAL A 24 10.46 0.76 -2.81
N GLU A 25 10.50 0.66 -1.48
CA GLU A 25 11.71 0.80 -0.68
C GLU A 25 12.17 -0.54 -0.07
N THR A 26 11.21 -1.40 0.27
CA THR A 26 11.49 -2.71 0.90
C THR A 26 10.82 -3.83 0.13
N LEU A 27 11.57 -4.91 -0.07
CA LEU A 27 11.10 -6.17 -0.65
C LEU A 27 11.24 -7.30 0.36
N LEU A 28 10.14 -7.95 0.66
CA LEU A 28 10.08 -9.14 1.49
C LEU A 28 9.94 -10.38 0.59
N VAL A 29 10.89 -11.29 0.68
CA VAL A 29 10.95 -12.48 -0.17
C VAL A 29 10.75 -13.73 0.66
N ASN A 30 9.80 -14.58 0.27
CA ASN A 30 9.61 -15.84 0.95
C ASN A 30 10.87 -16.73 0.80
N ARG A 31 11.39 -17.22 1.91
CA ARG A 31 12.63 -18.03 1.99
C ARG A 31 12.62 -19.22 1.03
N LYS A 32 11.47 -19.85 0.82
CA LYS A 32 11.34 -21.03 -0.05
C LYS A 32 11.67 -20.77 -1.53
N ILE A 33 11.57 -19.53 -1.97
CA ILE A 33 11.85 -19.16 -3.36
C ILE A 33 13.13 -18.35 -3.53
N ALA A 34 13.73 -17.90 -2.43
CA ALA A 34 14.80 -16.91 -2.42
C ALA A 34 15.99 -17.31 -3.30
N GLU A 35 16.51 -18.54 -3.17
CA GLU A 35 17.66 -19.03 -3.94
C GLU A 35 17.46 -18.99 -5.47
N LYS A 36 16.22 -19.19 -5.92
CA LYS A 36 15.90 -19.15 -7.36
C LYS A 36 15.54 -17.76 -7.83
N PHE A 37 14.83 -17.00 -7.00
CA PHE A 37 14.26 -15.72 -7.37
C PHE A 37 15.26 -14.57 -7.26
N LEU A 38 16.02 -14.49 -6.17
CA LEU A 38 16.91 -13.36 -5.90
C LEU A 38 18.00 -13.17 -6.96
N PRO A 39 18.67 -14.21 -7.51
CA PRO A 39 19.65 -14.01 -8.57
C PRO A 39 19.05 -13.41 -9.86
N VAL A 40 17.83 -13.82 -10.22
CA VAL A 40 17.12 -13.30 -11.40
C VAL A 40 16.72 -11.85 -11.18
N LEU A 41 16.16 -11.55 -10.01
CA LEU A 41 15.79 -10.20 -9.63
C LEU A 41 17.02 -9.28 -9.56
N LYS A 42 18.10 -9.73 -8.92
CA LYS A 42 19.34 -8.98 -8.78
C LYS A 42 19.88 -8.51 -10.13
N LYS A 43 19.91 -9.42 -11.12
CA LYS A 43 20.33 -9.08 -12.49
C LYS A 43 19.45 -7.95 -13.09
N ALA A 44 18.13 -8.07 -12.98
CA ALA A 44 17.21 -7.06 -13.50
C ALA A 44 17.36 -5.71 -12.79
N LEU A 45 17.60 -5.70 -11.48
CA LEU A 45 17.87 -4.50 -10.71
C LEU A 45 19.18 -3.83 -11.10
N GLU A 46 20.24 -4.61 -11.33
CA GLU A 46 21.54 -4.11 -11.82
C GLU A 46 21.46 -3.49 -13.20
N GLU A 47 20.73 -4.14 -14.13
CA GLU A 47 20.46 -3.59 -15.46
C GLU A 47 19.74 -2.23 -15.42
N ASN A 48 19.02 -1.95 -14.32
CA ASN A 48 18.34 -0.69 -14.06
C ASN A 48 19.06 0.20 -13.02
N HIS A 49 20.34 -0.08 -12.73
CA HIS A 49 21.19 0.67 -11.81
C HIS A 49 20.69 0.74 -10.36
N VAL A 50 19.82 -0.18 -9.94
CA VAL A 50 19.30 -0.24 -8.58
C VAL A 50 20.29 -0.96 -7.67
N LYS A 51 20.71 -0.29 -6.61
CA LYS A 51 21.54 -0.89 -5.54
C LYS A 51 20.65 -1.72 -4.62
N VAL A 52 21.14 -2.90 -4.26
CA VAL A 52 20.45 -3.80 -3.32
C VAL A 52 21.17 -3.74 -1.98
N ARG A 53 20.40 -3.46 -0.92
CA ARG A 53 20.79 -3.67 0.46
C ARG A 53 20.01 -4.87 1.00
N GLY A 54 20.61 -5.69 1.80
CA GLY A 54 19.94 -6.89 2.29
C GLY A 54 20.43 -7.31 3.67
N THR A 55 19.64 -8.13 4.36
CA THR A 55 20.10 -8.79 5.57
C THR A 55 21.26 -9.75 5.25
N ARG A 56 21.95 -10.22 6.28
CA ARG A 56 23.06 -11.20 6.10
C ARG A 56 22.61 -12.43 5.34
N GLU A 57 21.42 -12.93 5.60
CA GLU A 57 20.85 -14.09 4.88
C GLU A 57 20.65 -13.82 3.38
N VAL A 58 20.24 -12.60 3.01
CA VAL A 58 20.15 -12.18 1.60
C VAL A 58 21.54 -12.13 0.96
N ALA A 59 22.54 -11.63 1.69
CA ALA A 59 23.93 -11.53 1.22
C ALA A 59 24.59 -12.88 1.01
N GLU A 60 24.11 -13.94 1.65
CA GLU A 60 24.54 -15.32 1.40
C GLU A 60 24.05 -15.85 0.03
N ILE A 61 22.97 -15.28 -0.53
CA ILE A 61 22.37 -15.72 -1.80
C ILE A 61 22.80 -14.83 -2.96
N ILE A 62 22.83 -13.51 -2.75
CA ILE A 62 23.20 -12.53 -3.78
C ILE A 62 24.18 -11.48 -3.24
N PRO A 63 25.12 -11.00 -4.05
CA PRO A 63 25.98 -9.88 -3.65
C PRO A 63 25.15 -8.62 -3.39
N CYS A 64 25.19 -8.10 -2.15
CA CYS A 64 24.52 -6.86 -1.76
C CYS A 64 25.24 -6.19 -0.60
N GLU A 65 24.91 -4.91 -0.34
CA GLU A 65 25.35 -4.22 0.87
C GLU A 65 24.56 -4.77 2.06
N VAL A 66 25.28 -5.23 3.11
CA VAL A 66 24.63 -5.77 4.31
C VAL A 66 24.03 -4.66 5.16
N MET A 67 22.81 -4.83 5.60
CA MET A 67 22.10 -3.94 6.50
C MET A 67 21.62 -4.67 7.77
N GLU A 68 21.38 -3.90 8.82
CA GLU A 68 20.88 -4.45 10.09
C GLU A 68 19.37 -4.75 10.01
N GLU A 69 18.91 -5.69 10.84
CA GLU A 69 17.54 -6.20 10.85
C GLU A 69 16.46 -5.16 11.24
N ASP A 70 16.85 -4.06 11.85
CA ASP A 70 15.97 -2.99 12.32
C ASP A 70 16.04 -1.70 11.49
N ALA A 71 16.81 -1.70 10.39
CA ALA A 71 17.04 -0.52 9.54
C ALA A 71 16.10 -0.45 8.31
N PHE A 72 14.84 -0.92 8.45
CA PHE A 72 13.87 -1.00 7.34
C PHE A 72 12.88 0.18 7.27
N ASP A 73 13.04 1.19 8.09
CA ASP A 73 12.20 2.41 8.11
C ASP A 73 12.74 3.54 7.22
N THR A 74 13.78 3.25 6.42
CA THR A 74 14.45 4.24 5.59
C THR A 74 13.74 4.43 4.26
N GLU A 75 13.38 5.67 3.96
CA GLU A 75 12.95 6.11 2.63
C GLU A 75 14.19 6.62 1.87
N TYR A 76 14.59 5.92 0.81
CA TYR A 76 15.83 6.22 0.08
C TYR A 76 15.69 7.37 -0.90
N LEU A 77 14.53 7.51 -1.54
CA LEU A 77 14.28 8.46 -2.64
C LEU A 77 15.29 8.33 -3.80
N ASP A 78 15.89 7.16 -3.93
CA ASP A 78 16.99 6.86 -4.86
C ASP A 78 16.85 5.43 -5.41
N LEU A 79 17.68 5.06 -6.36
CA LEU A 79 17.79 3.71 -6.93
C LEU A 79 18.43 2.73 -5.92
N VAL A 80 17.81 2.61 -4.76
CA VAL A 80 18.19 1.71 -3.67
C VAL A 80 16.97 0.93 -3.21
N ILE A 81 17.11 -0.36 -2.97
CA ILE A 81 16.04 -1.23 -2.43
C ILE A 81 16.59 -2.11 -1.32
N SER A 82 15.84 -2.21 -0.23
CA SER A 82 16.09 -3.15 0.87
C SER A 82 15.45 -4.49 0.62
N VAL A 83 16.12 -5.58 0.96
CA VAL A 83 15.62 -6.95 0.79
C VAL A 83 15.76 -7.73 2.09
N LYS A 84 14.70 -8.42 2.48
CA LYS A 84 14.67 -9.31 3.65
C LYS A 84 13.98 -10.62 3.28
N LEU A 85 14.44 -11.73 3.88
CA LEU A 85 13.73 -13.02 3.80
C LEU A 85 12.67 -13.12 4.89
N VAL A 86 11.54 -13.72 4.55
CA VAL A 86 10.46 -14.04 5.48
C VAL A 86 9.99 -15.48 5.30
N ASP A 87 9.53 -16.10 6.35
CA ASP A 87 9.08 -17.49 6.34
C ASP A 87 7.61 -17.65 5.94
N SER A 88 6.82 -16.58 6.12
CA SER A 88 5.38 -16.60 5.87
C SER A 88 4.83 -15.24 5.45
N ALA A 89 3.61 -15.24 4.89
CA ALA A 89 2.88 -14.01 4.64
C ALA A 89 2.53 -13.27 5.94
N GLN A 90 2.31 -13.97 7.04
CA GLN A 90 2.04 -13.38 8.35
C GLN A 90 3.24 -12.57 8.84
N GLU A 91 4.44 -13.12 8.77
CA GLU A 91 5.68 -12.40 9.11
C GLU A 91 5.88 -11.15 8.24
N ALA A 92 5.57 -11.26 6.94
CA ALA A 92 5.61 -10.10 6.05
C ALA A 92 4.64 -9.00 6.49
N VAL A 93 3.40 -9.35 6.87
CA VAL A 93 2.40 -8.41 7.40
C VAL A 93 2.90 -7.71 8.66
N GLU A 94 3.46 -8.48 9.61
CA GLU A 94 4.01 -7.94 10.85
C GLU A 94 5.18 -6.97 10.58
N HIS A 95 6.05 -7.33 9.66
CA HIS A 95 7.15 -6.46 9.24
C HIS A 95 6.64 -5.16 8.60
N ILE A 96 5.70 -5.24 7.66
CA ILE A 96 5.12 -4.09 6.98
C ILE A 96 4.42 -3.17 7.99
N ASN A 97 3.60 -3.72 8.87
CA ASN A 97 2.89 -2.92 9.88
C ASN A 97 3.82 -2.26 10.91
N ARG A 98 5.03 -2.80 11.10
CA ARG A 98 6.04 -2.23 12.00
C ARG A 98 6.90 -1.17 11.33
N PHE A 99 7.39 -1.40 10.12
CA PHE A 99 8.41 -0.59 9.45
C PHE A 99 7.88 0.22 8.27
N GLY A 100 6.70 -0.13 7.73
CA GLY A 100 6.11 0.53 6.57
C GLY A 100 5.66 1.96 6.86
N SER A 101 5.62 2.76 5.81
CA SER A 101 5.11 4.14 5.84
C SER A 101 3.58 4.23 5.96
N HIS A 102 2.86 3.13 5.92
CA HIS A 102 1.40 3.03 5.79
C HIS A 102 0.85 3.66 4.51
N HIS A 103 1.70 3.84 3.51
CA HIS A 103 1.30 4.41 2.23
C HIS A 103 0.71 3.35 1.30
N THR A 104 1.54 2.50 0.72
CA THR A 104 1.10 1.51 -0.26
C THR A 104 1.98 0.25 -0.22
N ASP A 105 1.34 -0.90 -0.10
CA ASP A 105 1.99 -2.20 -0.09
C ASP A 105 1.36 -3.14 -1.11
N CYS A 106 2.14 -4.08 -1.62
CA CYS A 106 1.69 -5.03 -2.63
C CYS A 106 2.16 -6.45 -2.32
N ILE A 107 1.25 -7.40 -2.42
CA ILE A 107 1.59 -8.83 -2.45
C ILE A 107 1.63 -9.35 -3.89
N ILE A 108 2.63 -10.16 -4.21
CA ILE A 108 2.69 -10.86 -5.49
C ILE A 108 2.39 -12.33 -5.24
N THR A 109 1.19 -12.74 -5.59
CA THR A 109 0.68 -14.10 -5.37
C THR A 109 -0.44 -14.46 -6.32
N GLU A 110 -0.52 -15.73 -6.70
CA GLU A 110 -1.68 -16.30 -7.41
C GLU A 110 -2.70 -16.91 -6.43
N ASN A 111 -2.35 -17.04 -5.15
CA ASN A 111 -3.25 -17.56 -4.14
C ASN A 111 -4.20 -16.44 -3.66
N ARG A 112 -5.48 -16.56 -4.01
CA ARG A 112 -6.52 -15.58 -3.67
C ARG A 112 -6.73 -15.43 -2.16
N GLU A 113 -6.67 -16.53 -1.42
CA GLU A 113 -6.87 -16.51 0.03
C GLU A 113 -5.73 -15.73 0.71
N SER A 114 -4.47 -16.00 0.32
CA SER A 114 -3.32 -15.23 0.80
C SER A 114 -3.41 -13.75 0.43
N ALA A 115 -3.88 -13.42 -0.77
CA ALA A 115 -4.06 -12.03 -1.18
C ALA A 115 -5.11 -11.32 -0.32
N LEU A 116 -6.27 -11.94 -0.10
CA LEU A 116 -7.34 -11.36 0.72
C LEU A 116 -6.92 -11.19 2.18
N ALA A 117 -6.22 -12.19 2.75
CA ALA A 117 -5.68 -12.10 4.11
C ALA A 117 -4.65 -10.95 4.23
N PHE A 118 -3.75 -10.83 3.26
CA PHE A 118 -2.78 -9.72 3.19
C PHE A 118 -3.48 -8.36 3.14
N MET A 119 -4.47 -8.20 2.23
CA MET A 119 -5.22 -6.96 2.10
C MET A 119 -6.01 -6.58 3.36
N GLN A 120 -6.44 -7.56 4.14
CA GLN A 120 -7.17 -7.34 5.38
C GLN A 120 -6.24 -6.95 6.54
N LEU A 121 -5.03 -7.51 6.59
CA LEU A 121 -4.14 -7.43 7.74
C LEU A 121 -3.09 -6.31 7.63
N VAL A 122 -2.72 -5.91 6.42
CA VAL A 122 -1.78 -4.80 6.21
C VAL A 122 -2.49 -3.47 6.42
N ASP A 123 -1.92 -2.65 7.30
CA ASP A 123 -2.47 -1.35 7.67
C ASP A 123 -1.87 -0.22 6.82
N SER A 124 -2.15 -0.22 5.53
CA SER A 124 -1.72 0.83 4.60
C SER A 124 -2.90 1.45 3.86
N ALA A 125 -2.70 2.67 3.34
CA ALA A 125 -3.72 3.40 2.60
C ALA A 125 -4.09 2.69 1.28
N GLY A 126 -3.09 2.08 0.61
CA GLY A 126 -3.26 1.23 -0.56
C GLY A 126 -2.71 -0.16 -0.31
N VAL A 127 -3.49 -1.20 -0.56
CA VAL A 127 -3.02 -2.58 -0.45
C VAL A 127 -3.38 -3.32 -1.74
N TYR A 128 -2.37 -3.79 -2.45
CA TYR A 128 -2.49 -4.28 -3.82
C TYR A 128 -2.15 -5.75 -3.96
N GLN A 129 -2.58 -6.31 -5.06
CA GLN A 129 -2.16 -7.63 -5.53
C GLN A 129 -1.65 -7.55 -6.96
N ASN A 130 -0.46 -8.11 -7.22
CA ASN A 130 0.11 -8.33 -8.55
C ASN A 130 0.22 -7.07 -9.44
N CYS A 131 0.48 -5.90 -8.86
CA CYS A 131 0.71 -4.67 -9.61
C CYS A 131 1.73 -3.76 -8.91
N SER A 132 2.23 -2.79 -9.63
CA SER A 132 3.18 -1.80 -9.12
C SER A 132 2.55 -0.89 -8.07
N THR A 133 3.28 -0.59 -6.99
CA THR A 133 2.86 0.40 -5.99
C THR A 133 2.72 1.81 -6.57
N ARG A 134 3.35 2.06 -7.73
CA ARG A 134 3.24 3.31 -8.48
C ARG A 134 1.83 3.63 -9.00
N PHE A 135 0.88 2.70 -8.91
CA PHE A 135 -0.52 2.98 -9.19
C PHE A 135 -1.22 3.84 -8.12
N ALA A 136 -0.64 4.05 -6.95
CA ALA A 136 -1.18 4.91 -5.89
C ALA A 136 -1.07 6.39 -6.26
N ASP A 137 -2.00 6.87 -7.06
CA ASP A 137 -1.99 8.20 -7.67
C ASP A 137 -3.43 8.61 -8.00
N GLY A 138 -3.80 9.85 -7.70
CA GLY A 138 -5.16 10.34 -7.90
C GLY A 138 -5.63 10.26 -9.34
N PHE A 139 -4.78 10.53 -10.33
CA PHE A 139 -5.13 10.38 -11.73
C PHE A 139 -5.33 8.92 -12.12
N ARG A 140 -4.46 8.02 -11.66
CA ARG A 140 -4.56 6.58 -11.94
C ARG A 140 -5.77 5.94 -11.28
N TYR A 141 -6.22 6.47 -10.13
CA TYR A 141 -7.47 6.07 -9.49
C TYR A 141 -8.73 6.69 -10.12
N GLY A 142 -8.57 7.67 -10.99
CA GLY A 142 -9.68 8.40 -11.60
C GLY A 142 -10.24 9.53 -10.74
N PHE A 143 -9.55 9.93 -9.66
CA PHE A 143 -9.97 11.04 -8.79
C PHE A 143 -9.55 12.42 -9.33
N GLY A 144 -8.75 12.45 -10.39
CA GLY A 144 -8.15 13.67 -10.94
C GLY A 144 -6.91 14.11 -10.17
N ALA A 145 -6.69 15.42 -10.09
CA ALA A 145 -5.53 15.98 -9.39
C ALA A 145 -5.55 15.68 -7.90
N GLU A 146 -4.38 15.41 -7.33
CA GLU A 146 -4.20 15.28 -5.88
C GLU A 146 -3.32 16.39 -5.33
N VAL A 147 -3.55 16.78 -4.09
CA VAL A 147 -2.73 17.75 -3.34
C VAL A 147 -1.72 17.06 -2.43
N GLY A 148 -1.88 15.78 -2.21
CA GLY A 148 -1.01 14.95 -1.39
C GLY A 148 -1.62 13.58 -1.11
N ILE A 149 -0.90 12.77 -0.34
CA ILE A 149 -1.33 11.45 0.08
C ILE A 149 -1.31 11.38 1.61
N SER A 150 -2.45 10.98 2.18
CA SER A 150 -2.60 10.81 3.61
C SER A 150 -2.43 9.34 3.99
N THR A 151 -1.57 9.06 4.97
CA THR A 151 -1.43 7.73 5.59
C THR A 151 -2.20 7.60 6.90
N GLY A 152 -2.76 8.72 7.39
CA GLY A 152 -3.56 8.77 8.62
C GLY A 152 -4.93 8.09 8.48
N LYS A 153 -5.64 7.97 9.63
CA LYS A 153 -6.96 7.31 9.72
C LYS A 153 -8.07 8.24 10.20
N ILE A 154 -7.80 9.55 10.27
CA ILE A 154 -8.77 10.50 10.84
C ILE A 154 -9.78 11.01 9.79
N HIS A 155 -9.31 11.27 8.57
CA HIS A 155 -10.10 11.84 7.46
C HIS A 155 -9.86 11.06 6.17
N ALA A 156 -9.56 11.79 5.07
CA ALA A 156 -9.13 11.17 3.84
C ALA A 156 -7.86 10.32 4.05
N ARG A 157 -7.81 9.16 3.41
CA ARG A 157 -6.67 8.26 3.42
C ARG A 157 -6.31 7.89 1.99
N GLY A 158 -5.02 7.78 1.68
CA GLY A 158 -4.53 7.62 0.32
C GLY A 158 -4.48 8.95 -0.45
N PRO A 159 -4.57 8.93 -1.78
CA PRO A 159 -4.58 10.14 -2.61
C PRO A 159 -5.73 11.09 -2.25
N VAL A 160 -5.39 12.34 -1.95
CA VAL A 160 -6.34 13.38 -1.53
C VAL A 160 -6.55 14.37 -2.65
N GLY A 161 -7.68 14.27 -3.32
CA GLY A 161 -8.14 15.19 -4.35
C GLY A 161 -9.12 16.23 -3.81
N LEU A 162 -9.90 16.84 -4.72
CA LEU A 162 -10.85 17.91 -4.39
C LEU A 162 -11.85 17.52 -3.29
N GLU A 163 -12.39 16.31 -3.36
CA GLU A 163 -13.37 15.82 -2.37
C GLU A 163 -12.79 15.72 -0.96
N GLY A 164 -11.50 15.38 -0.82
CA GLY A 164 -10.81 15.34 0.46
C GLY A 164 -10.51 16.71 1.08
N LEU A 165 -10.63 17.79 0.30
CA LEU A 165 -10.41 19.17 0.74
C LEU A 165 -11.68 19.89 1.16
N VAL A 166 -12.84 19.31 0.95
CA VAL A 166 -14.14 19.90 1.28
C VAL A 166 -14.79 19.18 2.45
N THR A 167 -15.76 19.83 3.07
CA THR A 167 -16.63 19.23 4.05
C THR A 167 -18.08 19.60 3.74
N TYR A 168 -19.01 19.04 4.44
CA TYR A 168 -20.43 19.25 4.22
C TYR A 168 -21.09 19.98 5.40
N LYS A 169 -22.23 20.58 5.14
CA LYS A 169 -23.16 21.08 6.16
C LYS A 169 -24.58 20.64 5.83
N TYR A 170 -25.35 20.39 6.86
CA TYR A 170 -26.75 20.08 6.70
C TYR A 170 -27.57 21.37 6.54
N LYS A 171 -28.53 21.36 5.62
CA LYS A 171 -29.53 22.41 5.47
C LYS A 171 -30.89 21.76 5.65
N LEU A 172 -31.59 22.12 6.72
CA LEU A 172 -32.92 21.62 7.04
C LEU A 172 -33.93 22.72 6.79
N PHE A 173 -34.90 22.45 5.94
CA PHE A 173 -36.01 23.36 5.65
C PHE A 173 -37.26 22.82 6.30
N GLY A 174 -37.76 23.51 7.33
CA GLY A 174 -38.95 23.15 8.06
C GLY A 174 -40.10 24.11 7.79
N SER A 175 -41.31 23.71 8.18
CA SER A 175 -42.55 24.50 8.14
C SER A 175 -43.27 24.53 9.49
N GLY A 176 -42.50 24.44 10.59
CA GLY A 176 -43.03 24.47 11.95
C GLY A 176 -43.03 23.15 12.70
N GLN A 177 -42.35 22.12 12.17
CA GLN A 177 -42.21 20.83 12.86
C GLN A 177 -41.40 20.98 14.16
N THR A 178 -41.86 20.32 15.21
CA THR A 178 -41.18 20.27 16.51
C THR A 178 -40.72 18.85 16.83
N VAL A 179 -39.58 18.71 17.49
CA VAL A 179 -39.08 17.41 17.94
C VAL A 179 -40.02 16.75 18.95
N GLY A 180 -40.73 17.55 19.77
CA GLY A 180 -41.67 17.03 20.76
C GLY A 180 -42.74 16.14 20.16
N GLU A 181 -43.31 16.51 19.01
CA GLU A 181 -44.36 15.75 18.31
C GLU A 181 -43.87 14.37 17.83
N TYR A 182 -42.55 14.20 17.61
CA TYR A 182 -41.96 12.93 17.26
C TYR A 182 -41.51 12.13 18.49
N ALA A 183 -41.12 12.82 19.56
CA ALA A 183 -40.72 12.21 20.81
C ALA A 183 -41.89 11.61 21.59
N ASP A 184 -43.07 12.26 21.56
CA ASP A 184 -44.30 11.80 22.22
C ASP A 184 -45.11 10.80 21.35
N GLY A 185 -44.67 10.55 20.12
CA GLY A 185 -45.31 9.61 19.17
C GLY A 185 -46.52 10.21 18.43
N THR A 186 -46.84 11.50 18.57
CA THR A 186 -47.89 12.16 17.83
C THR A 186 -47.61 12.17 16.34
N LYS A 187 -46.35 12.27 15.97
CA LYS A 187 -45.85 12.16 14.60
C LYS A 187 -44.79 11.06 14.51
N GLN A 188 -44.63 10.52 13.33
CA GLN A 188 -43.62 9.47 13.04
C GLN A 188 -42.69 9.93 11.93
N PHE A 189 -41.41 9.43 12.00
CA PHE A 189 -40.49 9.59 10.90
C PHE A 189 -40.83 8.59 9.78
N HIS A 190 -40.83 9.07 8.57
CA HIS A 190 -41.00 8.24 7.37
C HIS A 190 -39.64 8.07 6.70
N PHE A 191 -38.90 7.08 7.20
CA PHE A 191 -37.63 6.73 6.58
C PHE A 191 -37.89 6.04 5.23
N LYS A 192 -37.13 6.43 4.24
CA LYS A 192 -37.17 5.82 2.90
C LYS A 192 -35.75 5.35 2.56
N ASP A 193 -35.65 4.08 2.22
CA ASP A 193 -34.42 3.58 1.64
C ASP A 193 -34.26 4.19 0.24
N LEU A 194 -33.13 4.87 0.05
CA LEU A 194 -32.76 5.40 -1.25
C LEU A 194 -32.03 4.28 -1.98
N GLU A 195 -32.62 3.78 -3.05
CA GLU A 195 -31.90 2.88 -3.97
C GLU A 195 -30.72 3.64 -4.58
N ALA A 196 -29.53 2.99 -4.53
CA ALA A 196 -28.27 3.53 -5.04
C ALA A 196 -28.23 3.53 -6.57
#